data_a3e21ab9e61bc59331ce69ff103ecc6b
#
_entry.id   a3e21ab9e61bc59331ce69ff103ecc6b
#
_cell.length_a   1.000
_cell.length_b   1.000
_cell.length_c   1.000
_cell.angle_alpha   90.00
_cell.angle_beta   90.00
_cell.angle_gamma   90.00
#
_symmetry.space_group_name_H-M   'P 1'
#
loop_
_entity.id
_entity.type
_entity.pdbx_description
1 polymer ?
#
loop_
_entity_poly.entity_id
_entity_poly.type
_entity_poly.pdbx_seq_one_letter_code
_entity_poly.pdbx_strand_id
1 'polypeptide(L)'
;MEFQEQLKEIGYNPKTYLQQIQVKSMFLNYDWKNLQFSDDDKYKLQITNPKGKIIRFGATGYNDYLIYMFLVKKRKITYEEAQKHRENFLKRMKKTNDKLYTKLNLSRNILW
;
A
#
# COMPACT_ATOMS: atom_id res chain seq x y z
N MET A 1 -0.17 16.43 -1.89
CA MET A 1 -0.86 15.15 -2.14
C MET A 1 -1.57 14.71 -0.88
N GLU A 2 -2.82 14.40 -1.01
CA GLU A 2 -3.66 14.10 0.15
C GLU A 2 -3.17 12.90 0.97
N PHE A 3 -2.75 11.83 0.32
CA PHE A 3 -2.25 10.67 1.06
C PHE A 3 -0.97 10.97 1.83
N GLN A 4 -0.07 11.76 1.25
CA GLN A 4 1.14 12.16 1.95
C GLN A 4 0.83 12.99 3.20
N GLU A 5 -0.18 13.86 3.11
CA GLU A 5 -0.64 14.62 4.27
C GLU A 5 -1.21 13.71 5.36
N GLN A 6 -1.96 12.68 4.98
CA GLN A 6 -2.48 11.69 5.93
C GLN A 6 -1.34 10.99 6.67
N LEU A 7 -0.26 10.61 5.96
CA LEU A 7 0.90 10.01 6.60
C LEU A 7 1.55 10.96 7.59
N LYS A 8 1.72 12.22 7.21
CA LYS A 8 2.31 13.24 8.10
C LYS A 8 1.47 13.44 9.35
N GLU A 9 0.15 13.41 9.23
CA GLU A 9 -0.75 13.59 10.38
C GLU A 9 -0.54 12.56 11.48
N ILE A 10 -0.20 11.32 11.10
CA ILE A 10 0.07 10.27 12.08
C ILE A 10 1.56 10.18 12.45
N GLY A 11 2.39 11.05 11.90
CA GLY A 11 3.81 11.06 12.17
C GLY A 11 4.62 10.09 11.32
N TYR A 12 4.04 9.55 10.26
CA TYR A 12 4.71 8.62 9.36
C TYR A 12 5.34 9.41 8.22
N ASN A 13 6.67 9.38 8.13
CA ASN A 13 7.39 10.09 7.08
C ASN A 13 7.01 9.48 5.70
N PRO A 14 6.46 10.28 4.77
CA PRO A 14 6.05 9.76 3.46
C PRO A 14 7.19 9.11 2.68
N LYS A 15 8.40 9.67 2.75
CA LYS A 15 9.55 9.10 2.06
C LYS A 15 9.89 7.72 2.61
N THR A 16 9.84 7.54 3.93
CA THR A 16 10.10 6.26 4.57
C THR A 16 9.03 5.25 4.17
N TYR A 17 7.77 5.65 4.17
CA TYR A 17 6.67 4.81 3.72
C TYR A 17 6.91 4.31 2.29
N LEU A 18 7.21 5.22 1.38
CA LEU A 18 7.44 4.86 -0.02
C LEU A 18 8.63 3.90 -0.18
N GLN A 19 9.72 4.14 0.54
CA GLN A 19 10.88 3.24 0.49
C GLN A 19 10.52 1.83 0.96
N GLN A 20 9.73 1.70 2.02
CA GLN A 20 9.30 0.40 2.53
C GLN A 20 8.40 -0.33 1.53
N ILE A 21 7.52 0.40 0.87
CA ILE A 21 6.66 -0.15 -0.18
C ILE A 21 7.49 -0.60 -1.38
N GLN A 22 8.49 0.18 -1.77
CA GLN A 22 9.37 -0.17 -2.89
C GLN A 22 10.17 -1.45 -2.59
N VAL A 23 10.69 -1.59 -1.38
CA VAL A 23 11.41 -2.81 -0.99
C VAL A 23 10.47 -4.02 -1.07
N LYS A 24 9.27 -3.90 -0.56
CA LYS A 24 8.29 -4.98 -0.62
C LYS A 24 7.95 -5.36 -2.07
N SER A 25 7.76 -4.37 -2.93
CA SER A 25 7.43 -4.62 -4.33
C SER A 25 8.59 -5.28 -5.09
N MET A 26 9.82 -4.95 -4.73
CA MET A 26 11.01 -5.60 -5.31
C MET A 26 10.98 -7.11 -5.07
N PHE A 27 10.65 -7.53 -3.85
CA PHE A 27 10.57 -8.97 -3.52
C PHE A 27 9.40 -9.67 -4.21
N LEU A 28 8.44 -8.91 -4.72
CA LEU A 28 7.29 -9.44 -5.44
C LEU A 28 7.44 -9.38 -6.96
N ASN A 29 8.66 -9.09 -7.43
CA ASN A 29 9.01 -9.04 -8.86
C ASN A 29 8.35 -7.90 -9.64
N TYR A 30 8.00 -6.82 -8.96
CA TYR A 30 7.57 -5.59 -9.62
C TYR A 30 8.76 -4.69 -9.94
N ASP A 31 8.60 -3.82 -10.91
CA ASP A 31 9.59 -2.78 -11.20
C ASP A 31 9.44 -1.67 -10.15
N TRP A 32 10.06 -1.91 -9.00
CA TRP A 32 9.95 -1.03 -7.84
C TRP A 32 10.46 0.39 -8.09
N LYS A 33 11.37 0.56 -9.06
CA LYS A 33 11.97 1.86 -9.34
C LYS A 33 10.97 2.87 -9.85
N ASN A 34 9.93 2.42 -10.54
CA ASN A 34 8.90 3.32 -11.05
C ASN A 34 7.63 3.35 -10.19
N LEU A 35 7.66 2.70 -9.01
CA LEU A 35 6.57 2.79 -8.05
C LEU A 35 6.71 4.08 -7.26
N GLN A 36 5.66 4.88 -7.23
CA GLN A 36 5.68 6.20 -6.60
C GLN A 36 4.29 6.58 -6.06
N PHE A 37 4.22 7.69 -5.35
CA PHE A 37 2.92 8.22 -4.94
C PHE A 37 2.09 8.57 -6.16
N SER A 38 0.78 8.35 -6.05
CA SER A 38 -0.14 8.63 -7.14
C SER A 38 -0.24 10.12 -7.42
N ASP A 39 -0.37 10.47 -8.70
CA ASP A 39 -0.69 11.82 -9.14
C ASP A 39 -2.20 12.13 -9.03
N ASP A 40 -3.00 11.11 -8.72
CA ASP A 40 -4.45 11.23 -8.51
C ASP A 40 -4.74 11.02 -7.02
N ASP A 41 -5.31 12.02 -6.37
CA ASP A 41 -5.55 11.98 -4.92
C ASP A 41 -6.53 10.90 -4.46
N LYS A 42 -7.24 10.26 -5.36
CA LYS A 42 -8.11 9.13 -5.04
C LYS A 42 -7.32 7.87 -4.70
N TYR A 43 -6.07 7.79 -5.15
CA TYR A 43 -5.22 6.61 -4.99
C TYR A 43 -3.97 6.96 -4.21
N LYS A 44 -3.44 5.98 -3.47
CA LYS A 44 -2.21 6.16 -2.70
C LYS A 44 -0.97 6.11 -3.58
N LEU A 45 -0.90 5.14 -4.46
CA LEU A 45 0.31 4.78 -5.20
C LEU A 45 0.00 4.52 -6.66
N GLN A 46 1.06 4.56 -7.46
CA GLN A 46 0.99 4.18 -8.87
C GLN A 46 2.27 3.49 -9.28
N ILE A 47 2.16 2.64 -10.29
CA ILE A 47 3.30 1.97 -10.89
C ILE A 47 3.07 1.89 -12.40
N THR A 48 4.14 1.96 -13.18
CA THR A 48 4.06 1.82 -14.62
C THR A 48 4.34 0.37 -14.98
N ASN A 49 3.43 -0.26 -15.75
CA ASN A 49 3.63 -1.64 -16.15
C ASN A 49 4.65 -1.74 -17.30
N PRO A 50 5.09 -2.96 -17.66
CA PRO A 50 6.09 -3.12 -18.74
C PRO A 50 5.64 -2.56 -20.09
N LYS A 51 4.34 -2.37 -20.30
CA LYS A 51 3.80 -1.80 -21.54
C LYS A 51 3.70 -0.27 -21.50
N GLY A 52 4.15 0.35 -20.40
CA GLY A 52 4.12 1.80 -20.26
C GLY A 52 2.82 2.36 -19.70
N LYS A 53 1.88 1.52 -19.31
CA LYS A 53 0.61 1.98 -18.72
C LYS A 53 0.76 2.23 -17.23
N ILE A 54 0.23 3.35 -16.76
CA ILE A 54 0.21 3.67 -15.33
C ILE A 54 -0.98 2.98 -14.67
N ILE A 55 -0.70 2.21 -13.63
CA ILE A 55 -1.71 1.54 -12.82
C ILE A 55 -1.74 2.21 -11.45
N ARG A 56 -2.85 2.81 -11.07
CA ARG A 56 -3.04 3.44 -9.77
C ARG A 56 -3.77 2.48 -8.85
N PHE A 57 -3.34 2.40 -7.59
CA PHE A 57 -3.92 1.45 -6.65
C PHE A 57 -3.88 1.97 -5.22
N GLY A 58 -4.70 1.35 -4.35
CA GLY A 58 -4.83 1.74 -2.96
C GLY A 58 -5.72 2.96 -2.79
N ALA A 59 -6.83 2.81 -2.07
CA ALA A 59 -7.76 3.92 -1.86
C ALA A 59 -7.22 4.87 -0.79
N THR A 60 -7.17 6.15 -1.13
CA THR A 60 -6.84 7.21 -0.17
C THR A 60 -7.93 7.28 0.90
N GLY A 61 -7.55 7.51 2.15
CA GLY A 61 -8.49 7.57 3.26
C GLY A 61 -8.61 6.28 4.05
N TYR A 62 -8.09 5.17 3.52
CA TYR A 62 -8.08 3.88 4.21
C TYR A 62 -6.67 3.53 4.62
N ASN A 63 -6.53 2.91 5.79
CA ASN A 63 -5.24 2.41 6.23
C ASN A 63 -4.92 1.09 5.52
N ASP A 64 -3.64 0.84 5.30
CA ASP A 64 -3.14 -0.44 4.85
C ASP A 64 -2.36 -1.12 5.98
N TYR A 65 -1.85 -2.32 5.72
CA TYR A 65 -1.15 -3.09 6.75
C TYR A 65 0.10 -2.35 7.27
N LEU A 66 0.83 -1.70 6.39
CA LEU A 66 2.04 -0.96 6.79
C LEU A 66 1.69 0.18 7.76
N ILE A 67 0.61 0.89 7.47
CA ILE A 67 0.12 1.96 8.35
C ILE A 67 -0.35 1.38 9.69
N TYR A 68 -1.11 0.28 9.67
CA TYR A 68 -1.54 -0.36 10.91
C TYR A 68 -0.35 -0.80 11.77
N MET A 69 0.67 -1.39 11.16
CA MET A 69 1.86 -1.79 11.90
C MET A 69 2.64 -0.60 12.44
N PHE A 70 2.65 0.51 11.73
CA PHE A 70 3.20 1.76 12.24
C PHE A 70 2.44 2.23 13.48
N LEU A 71 1.11 2.16 13.45
CA LEU A 71 0.28 2.54 14.59
C LEU A 71 0.49 1.60 15.79
N VAL A 72 0.73 0.32 15.55
CA VAL A 72 1.10 -0.62 16.61
C VAL A 72 2.41 -0.18 17.26
N LYS A 73 3.40 0.15 16.46
CA LYS A 73 4.70 0.61 16.93
C LYS A 73 4.57 1.88 17.77
N LYS A 74 3.64 2.76 17.44
CA LYS A 74 3.35 3.99 18.17
C LYS A 74 2.38 3.76 19.34
N ARG A 75 1.97 2.52 19.59
CA ARG A 75 1.06 2.13 20.67
C ARG A 75 -0.32 2.80 20.56
N LYS A 76 -0.77 3.09 19.33
CA LYS A 76 -2.10 3.64 19.08
C LYS A 76 -3.14 2.53 18.92
N ILE A 77 -2.72 1.36 18.45
CA ILE A 77 -3.56 0.17 18.35
C ILE A 77 -2.73 -1.04 18.79
N THR A 78 -3.40 -2.16 19.06
CA THR A 78 -2.71 -3.40 19.40
C THR A 78 -2.31 -4.17 18.15
N TYR A 79 -1.34 -5.08 18.30
CA TYR A 79 -0.96 -5.99 17.22
C TYR A 79 -2.16 -6.83 16.76
N GLU A 80 -2.96 -7.31 17.70
CA GLU A 80 -4.15 -8.11 17.40
C GLU A 80 -5.15 -7.34 16.55
N GLU A 81 -5.35 -6.05 16.84
CA GLU A 81 -6.21 -5.19 16.03
C GLU A 81 -5.68 -5.05 14.60
N ALA A 82 -4.37 -4.86 14.44
CA ALA A 82 -3.75 -4.77 13.12
C ALA A 82 -3.94 -6.08 12.34
N GLN A 83 -3.74 -7.24 12.99
CA GLN A 83 -3.94 -8.53 12.35
C GLN A 83 -5.40 -8.75 11.95
N LYS A 84 -6.33 -8.31 12.78
CA LYS A 84 -7.75 -8.42 12.46
C LYS A 84 -8.12 -7.60 11.22
N HIS A 85 -7.59 -6.39 11.10
CA HIS A 85 -7.80 -5.58 9.89
C HIS A 85 -7.25 -6.28 8.66
N ARG A 86 -6.06 -6.86 8.77
CA ARG A 86 -5.45 -7.61 7.68
C ARG A 86 -6.31 -8.82 7.27
N GLU A 87 -6.74 -9.60 8.25
CA GLU A 87 -7.59 -10.77 7.99
C GLU A 87 -8.90 -10.36 7.31
N ASN A 88 -9.53 -9.29 7.76
CA ASN A 88 -10.78 -8.81 7.17
C ASN A 88 -10.58 -8.38 5.73
N PHE A 89 -9.47 -7.70 5.43
CA PHE A 89 -9.16 -7.33 4.05
C PHE A 89 -8.95 -8.57 3.19
N LEU A 90 -8.14 -9.52 3.66
CA LEU A 90 -7.84 -10.74 2.90
C LEU A 90 -9.09 -11.59 2.66
N LYS A 91 -10.03 -11.60 3.61
CA LYS A 91 -11.31 -12.30 3.42
C LYS A 91 -12.16 -11.64 2.33
N ARG A 92 -12.22 -10.31 2.31
CA ARG A 92 -12.96 -9.59 1.25
C ARG A 92 -12.32 -9.77 -0.11
N MET A 93 -10.99 -9.82 -0.15
CA MET A 93 -10.19 -9.92 -1.37
C MET A 93 -9.57 -11.31 -1.49
N LYS A 94 -10.31 -12.33 -1.10
CA LYS A 94 -9.79 -13.69 -0.98
C LYS A 94 -9.36 -14.32 -2.28
N LYS A 95 -9.77 -13.80 -3.40
CA LYS A 95 -9.37 -14.32 -4.68
C LYS A 95 -8.68 -13.26 -5.51
N THR A 96 -7.43 -13.55 -5.87
CA THR A 96 -6.70 -12.77 -6.84
C THR A 96 -6.41 -13.66 -8.02
N ASN A 97 -6.25 -13.07 -9.19
CA ASN A 97 -5.51 -13.76 -10.23
C ASN A 97 -4.03 -13.56 -9.92
N ASP A 98 -3.18 -14.43 -10.43
CA ASP A 98 -1.74 -14.30 -10.21
C ASP A 98 -1.09 -13.31 -11.18
N LYS A 99 -1.90 -12.55 -11.88
CA LYS A 99 -1.44 -11.60 -12.88
C LYS A 99 -0.89 -10.35 -12.22
N LEU A 100 0.38 -10.05 -12.48
CA LEU A 100 1.03 -8.85 -11.99
C LEU A 100 0.42 -7.60 -12.66
N TYR A 101 0.62 -6.45 -12.01
CA TYR A 101 0.17 -5.15 -12.50
C TYR A 101 -1.34 -5.01 -12.64
N THR A 102 -2.11 -5.79 -11.87
CA THR A 102 -3.54 -5.54 -11.68
C THR A 102 -3.76 -4.81 -10.36
N LYS A 103 -4.81 -4.00 -10.28
CA LYS A 103 -5.11 -3.28 -9.04
C LYS A 103 -5.29 -4.23 -7.87
N LEU A 104 -5.95 -5.35 -8.08
CA LEU A 104 -6.21 -6.33 -7.02
C LEU A 104 -4.91 -6.97 -6.53
N ASN A 105 -4.06 -7.42 -7.45
CA ASN A 105 -2.79 -8.03 -7.06
C ASN A 105 -1.88 -7.03 -6.33
N LEU A 106 -1.78 -5.81 -6.86
CA LEU A 106 -0.98 -4.74 -6.24
C LEU A 106 -1.48 -4.42 -4.84
N SER A 107 -2.77 -4.23 -4.68
CA SER A 107 -3.33 -3.89 -3.36
C SER A 107 -3.17 -5.03 -2.37
N ARG A 108 -3.48 -6.26 -2.80
CA ARG A 108 -3.41 -7.41 -1.91
C ARG A 108 -1.98 -7.73 -1.47
N ASN A 109 -1.04 -7.71 -2.38
CA ASN A 109 0.31 -8.21 -2.11
C ASN A 109 1.28 -7.13 -1.66
N ILE A 110 1.09 -5.88 -2.07
CA ILE A 110 1.97 -4.79 -1.67
C ILE A 110 1.43 -4.09 -0.41
N LEU A 111 0.14 -3.76 -0.38
CA LEU A 111 -0.42 -2.99 0.73
C LEU A 111 -0.83 -3.87 1.92
N TRP A 112 -1.09 -5.14 1.71
CA TRP A 112 -1.52 -6.07 2.74
C TRP A 112 -0.68 -7.34 2.77
#